data_d86f9b9f899c6cbfe0cedcb592c9ec23
#
_entry.id   d86f9b9f899c6cbfe0cedcb592c9ec23
#
_cell.length_a   1.000
_cell.length_b   1.000
_cell.length_c   1.000
_cell.angle_alpha   90.00
_cell.angle_beta   90.00
_cell.angle_gamma   90.00
#
_symmetry.space_group_name_H-M   'P 1'
#
loop_
_entity.id
_entity.type
_entity.pdbx_description
1 polymer ?
#
loop_
_entity_poly.entity_id
_entity_poly.type
_entity_poly.pdbx_seq_one_letter_code
_entity_poly.pdbx_strand_id
1 'polypeptide(L)'
;MAYIKKKSERKYKITVCNGYKVNGQKRMKAQTITVPSSVPKRGIQQYVMAEAERIEKKFKYGVEESDQTHFEQYAENWLTRQEPFFKATTYAGYKRNLDIVYPLIGGIPLAKLLPMTLEEMCEELRKRPGRGGNCIKETTVQKYLETVSSVLEDAKKNDIIPFNPVHRVRKKH
;
A
#
# COMPACT_ATOMS: atom_id res chain seq x y z
N MET A 1 14.26 16.45 -2.23
CA MET A 1 15.69 16.30 -2.59
C MET A 1 16.40 15.45 -1.55
N ALA A 2 17.12 14.44 -2.00
CA ALA A 2 17.93 13.59 -1.15
C ALA A 2 19.26 14.29 -0.79
N TYR A 3 19.65 14.27 0.48
CA TYR A 3 20.96 14.74 0.93
C TYR A 3 21.94 13.57 1.02
N ILE A 4 23.06 13.65 0.32
CA ILE A 4 24.07 12.59 0.23
C ILE A 4 25.32 13.02 1.00
N LYS A 5 25.73 12.21 2.00
CA LYS A 5 26.96 12.42 2.76
C LYS A 5 27.88 11.22 2.58
N LYS A 6 29.11 11.44 2.08
CA LYS A 6 30.15 10.42 1.98
C LYS A 6 30.66 10.06 3.39
N LYS A 7 30.68 8.76 3.73
CA LYS A 7 31.17 8.22 5.00
C LYS A 7 32.57 7.59 4.87
N SER A 8 32.81 6.90 3.74
CA SER A 8 34.11 6.31 3.39
C SER A 8 34.21 6.19 1.87
N GLU A 9 35.29 5.60 1.35
CA GLU A 9 35.56 5.53 -0.09
C GLU A 9 34.37 4.96 -0.90
N ARG A 10 33.64 3.99 -0.35
CA ARG A 10 32.49 3.33 -0.98
C ARG A 10 31.21 3.33 -0.14
N LYS A 11 31.16 4.04 1.01
CA LYS A 11 29.98 4.13 1.86
C LYS A 11 29.41 5.55 1.85
N TYR A 12 28.10 5.64 1.59
CA TYR A 12 27.37 6.90 1.51
C TYR A 12 26.11 6.84 2.39
N LYS A 13 25.89 7.88 3.17
CA LYS A 13 24.63 8.08 3.90
C LYS A 13 23.72 8.97 3.07
N ILE A 14 22.56 8.44 2.69
CA ILE A 14 21.51 9.15 1.97
C ILE A 14 20.43 9.49 2.97
N THR A 15 20.07 10.77 3.04
CA THR A 15 18.96 11.25 3.89
C THR A 15 17.92 11.90 3.01
N VAL A 16 16.68 11.42 3.09
CA VAL A 16 15.53 11.93 2.34
C VAL A 16 14.50 12.53 3.29
N CYS A 17 13.80 13.56 2.83
CA CYS A 17 12.77 14.25 3.58
C CYS A 17 11.44 14.16 2.81
N ASN A 18 10.36 13.84 3.53
CA ASN A 18 8.99 13.81 2.98
C ASN A 18 8.06 14.56 3.95
N GLY A 19 8.02 15.90 3.81
CA GLY A 19 7.13 16.74 4.60
C GLY A 19 7.48 16.83 6.09
N TYR A 20 6.46 17.15 6.88
CA TYR A 20 6.56 17.38 8.32
C TYR A 20 5.59 16.46 9.08
N LYS A 21 5.91 16.13 10.31
CA LYS A 21 5.00 15.52 11.28
C LYS A 21 4.08 16.58 11.88
N VAL A 22 3.01 16.14 12.55
CA VAL A 22 2.07 17.04 13.24
C VAL A 22 2.75 17.94 14.28
N ASN A 23 3.86 17.51 14.86
CA ASN A 23 4.68 18.27 15.81
C ASN A 23 5.68 19.25 15.15
N GLY A 24 5.58 19.48 13.83
CA GLY A 24 6.46 20.36 13.07
C GLY A 24 7.85 19.80 12.75
N GLN A 25 8.19 18.61 13.21
CA GLN A 25 9.48 17.97 12.88
C GLN A 25 9.47 17.44 11.45
N LYS A 26 10.60 17.56 10.75
CA LYS A 26 10.77 16.98 9.40
C LYS A 26 10.66 15.47 9.44
N ARG A 27 9.86 14.91 8.54
CA ARG A 27 9.77 13.47 8.31
C ARG A 27 10.98 13.04 7.48
N MET A 28 12.01 12.53 8.12
CA MET A 28 13.26 12.18 7.48
C MET A 28 13.56 10.68 7.64
N LYS A 29 14.14 10.07 6.58
CA LYS A 29 14.70 8.73 6.61
C LYS A 29 16.15 8.79 6.15
N ALA A 30 17.03 8.09 6.86
CA ALA A 30 18.43 8.01 6.51
C ALA A 30 18.83 6.55 6.30
N GLN A 31 19.41 6.25 5.14
CA GLN A 31 19.90 4.92 4.79
C GLN A 31 21.38 5.01 4.40
N THR A 32 22.19 4.05 4.86
CA THR A 32 23.59 3.93 4.44
C THR A 32 23.68 2.87 3.36
N ILE A 33 24.25 3.23 2.22
CA ILE A 33 24.51 2.32 1.11
C ILE A 33 26.02 2.07 0.98
N THR A 34 26.36 0.86 0.52
CA THR A 34 27.73 0.50 0.15
C THR A 34 27.76 0.25 -1.36
N VAL A 35 28.61 0.97 -2.06
CA VAL A 35 28.79 0.79 -3.51
C VAL A 35 29.55 -0.51 -3.76
N PRO A 36 29.01 -1.46 -4.56
CA PRO A 36 29.68 -2.72 -4.89
C PRO A 36 31.06 -2.49 -5.52
N SER A 37 31.97 -3.42 -5.29
CA SER A 37 33.30 -3.38 -5.88
C SER A 37 33.30 -3.48 -7.43
N SER A 38 32.25 -4.06 -7.99
CA SER A 38 32.02 -4.15 -9.44
C SER A 38 31.83 -2.78 -10.13
N VAL A 39 31.44 -1.73 -9.37
CA VAL A 39 31.26 -0.39 -9.90
C VAL A 39 32.62 0.32 -9.98
N PRO A 40 33.07 0.75 -11.18
CA PRO A 40 34.33 1.47 -11.34
C PRO A 40 34.29 2.83 -10.63
N LYS A 41 35.47 3.34 -10.23
CA LYS A 41 35.56 4.63 -9.48
C LYS A 41 34.82 5.79 -10.18
N ARG A 42 34.87 5.84 -11.51
CA ARG A 42 34.16 6.86 -12.32
C ARG A 42 32.62 6.75 -12.24
N GLY A 43 32.08 5.54 -12.02
CA GLY A 43 30.65 5.28 -11.95
C GLY A 43 30.05 5.41 -10.55
N ILE A 44 30.86 5.59 -9.51
CA ILE A 44 30.40 5.64 -8.10
C ILE A 44 29.38 6.76 -7.90
N GLN A 45 29.63 7.94 -8.43
CA GLN A 45 28.73 9.10 -8.25
C GLN A 45 27.38 8.87 -8.93
N GLN A 46 27.39 8.33 -10.15
CA GLN A 46 26.16 8.01 -10.88
C GLN A 46 25.36 6.91 -10.18
N TYR A 47 26.02 5.87 -9.68
CA TYR A 47 25.37 4.82 -8.89
C TYR A 47 24.74 5.37 -7.61
N VAL A 48 25.45 6.22 -6.86
CA VAL A 48 24.95 6.83 -5.62
C VAL A 48 23.76 7.74 -5.89
N MET A 49 23.77 8.49 -6.99
CA MET A 49 22.64 9.37 -7.39
C MET A 49 21.43 8.54 -7.77
N ALA A 50 21.59 7.49 -8.56
CA ALA A 50 20.50 6.58 -8.94
C ALA A 50 19.87 5.90 -7.70
N GLU A 51 20.70 5.46 -6.75
CA GLU A 51 20.21 4.84 -5.52
C GLU A 51 19.54 5.87 -4.59
N ALA A 52 20.03 7.11 -4.56
CA ALA A 52 19.40 8.21 -3.83
C ALA A 52 18.01 8.54 -4.39
N GLU A 53 17.86 8.58 -5.71
CA GLU A 53 16.58 8.79 -6.38
C GLU A 53 15.61 7.63 -6.11
N ARG A 54 16.10 6.39 -6.10
CA ARG A 54 15.31 5.21 -5.76
C ARG A 54 14.81 5.26 -4.33
N ILE A 55 15.67 5.61 -3.36
CA ILE A 55 15.32 5.77 -1.94
C ILE A 55 14.33 6.94 -1.78
N GLU A 56 14.52 8.04 -2.48
CA GLU A 56 13.62 9.19 -2.43
C GLU A 56 12.22 8.83 -2.97
N LYS A 57 12.14 8.15 -4.11
CA LYS A 57 10.88 7.66 -4.67
C LYS A 57 10.18 6.70 -3.72
N LYS A 58 10.90 5.73 -3.16
CA LYS A 58 10.37 4.80 -2.16
C LYS A 58 9.80 5.54 -0.94
N PHE A 59 10.51 6.51 -0.42
CA PHE A 59 10.09 7.23 0.77
C PHE A 59 8.94 8.21 0.50
N LYS A 60 8.92 8.88 -0.66
CA LYS A 60 7.83 9.78 -1.07
C LYS A 60 6.53 9.05 -1.35
N TYR A 61 6.60 7.88 -1.97
CA TYR A 61 5.44 7.11 -2.37
C TYR A 61 5.03 6.02 -1.36
N GLY A 62 5.64 6.02 -0.16
CA GLY A 62 5.26 5.13 0.94
C GLY A 62 5.48 3.63 0.68
N VAL A 63 6.22 3.26 -0.37
CA VAL A 63 6.39 1.86 -0.81
C VAL A 63 7.02 0.98 0.28
N GLU A 64 7.83 1.56 1.19
CA GLU A 64 8.41 0.79 2.31
C GLU A 64 7.42 0.57 3.46
N GLU A 65 6.52 1.53 3.72
CA GLU A 65 5.46 1.33 4.72
C GLU A 65 4.44 0.32 4.18
N SER A 66 4.14 0.35 2.88
CA SER A 66 3.23 -0.60 2.25
C SER A 66 3.78 -2.03 2.17
N ASP A 67 5.12 -2.21 2.09
CA ASP A 67 5.75 -3.53 2.10
C ASP A 67 5.63 -4.25 3.45
N GLN A 68 5.42 -3.50 4.54
CA GLN A 68 5.27 -4.03 5.90
C GLN A 68 3.82 -3.99 6.40
N THR A 69 2.99 -3.11 5.84
CA THR A 69 1.60 -2.95 6.29
C THR A 69 0.68 -3.87 5.51
N HIS A 70 0.08 -4.83 6.22
CA HIS A 70 -0.90 -5.75 5.65
C HIS A 70 -2.25 -5.06 5.44
N PHE A 71 -3.04 -5.55 4.47
CA PHE A 71 -4.33 -4.97 4.12
C PHE A 71 -5.29 -4.89 5.33
N GLU A 72 -5.40 -5.97 6.11
CA GLU A 72 -6.26 -6.02 7.30
C GLU A 72 -5.91 -4.92 8.31
N GLN A 73 -4.64 -4.83 8.71
CA GLN A 73 -4.17 -3.82 9.66
C GLN A 73 -4.46 -2.39 9.17
N TYR A 74 -4.26 -2.14 7.87
CA TYR A 74 -4.54 -0.83 7.29
C TYR A 74 -6.05 -0.54 7.27
N ALA A 75 -6.85 -1.53 6.87
CA ALA A 75 -8.31 -1.42 6.78
C ALA A 75 -8.97 -1.18 8.15
N GLU A 76 -8.50 -1.85 9.21
CA GLU A 76 -8.95 -1.60 10.58
C GLU A 76 -8.64 -0.17 11.05
N ASN A 77 -7.40 0.28 10.82
CA ASN A 77 -7.00 1.65 11.13
C ASN A 77 -7.80 2.68 10.33
N TRP A 78 -8.07 2.40 9.05
CA TRP A 78 -8.92 3.23 8.20
C TRP A 78 -10.34 3.28 8.74
N LEU A 79 -10.94 2.14 9.06
CA LEU A 79 -12.30 2.05 9.57
C LEU A 79 -12.47 2.83 10.87
N THR A 80 -11.50 2.73 11.79
CA THR A 80 -11.48 3.48 13.04
C THR A 80 -11.40 4.99 12.80
N ARG A 81 -10.58 5.44 11.83
CA ARG A 81 -10.50 6.87 11.48
C ARG A 81 -11.77 7.39 10.81
N GLN A 82 -12.51 6.54 10.11
CA GLN A 82 -13.74 6.92 9.42
C GLN A 82 -14.98 6.85 10.31
N GLU A 83 -14.92 6.20 11.48
CA GLU A 83 -16.05 6.04 12.40
C GLU A 83 -16.79 7.34 12.72
N PRO A 84 -16.11 8.47 13.04
CA PRO A 84 -16.79 9.73 13.35
C PRO A 84 -17.54 10.35 12.16
N PHE A 85 -17.19 9.94 10.92
CA PHE A 85 -17.74 10.51 9.69
C PHE A 85 -18.82 9.64 9.07
N PHE A 86 -18.94 8.37 9.48
CA PHE A 86 -19.92 7.44 8.93
C PHE A 86 -21.17 7.37 9.80
N LYS A 87 -22.32 7.19 9.15
CA LYS A 87 -23.53 6.74 9.84
C LYS A 87 -23.29 5.33 10.38
N ALA A 88 -23.88 5.00 11.55
CA ALA A 88 -23.71 3.69 12.20
C ALA A 88 -24.00 2.50 11.26
N THR A 89 -25.02 2.62 10.42
CA THR A 89 -25.37 1.59 9.41
C THR A 89 -24.31 1.41 8.34
N THR A 90 -23.69 2.52 7.90
CA THR A 90 -22.60 2.52 6.92
C THR A 90 -21.35 1.88 7.50
N TYR A 91 -20.96 2.28 8.72
CA TYR A 91 -19.84 1.69 9.44
C TYR A 91 -20.01 0.17 9.60
N ALA A 92 -21.16 -0.26 10.11
CA ALA A 92 -21.49 -1.69 10.26
C ALA A 92 -21.45 -2.45 8.93
N GLY A 93 -21.87 -1.79 7.83
CA GLY A 93 -21.77 -2.35 6.48
C GLY A 93 -20.33 -2.56 6.02
N TYR A 94 -19.46 -1.56 6.19
CA TYR A 94 -18.04 -1.67 5.86
C TYR A 94 -17.36 -2.75 6.70
N LYS A 95 -17.58 -2.74 8.02
CA LYS A 95 -17.00 -3.76 8.93
C LYS A 95 -17.37 -5.16 8.49
N ARG A 96 -18.65 -5.44 8.30
CA ARG A 96 -19.14 -6.77 7.86
C ARG A 96 -18.53 -7.20 6.50
N ASN A 97 -18.39 -6.26 5.56
CA ASN A 97 -17.80 -6.56 4.26
C ASN A 97 -16.30 -6.89 4.40
N LEU A 98 -15.58 -6.14 5.23
CA LEU A 98 -14.15 -6.36 5.49
C LEU A 98 -13.92 -7.69 6.20
N ASP A 99 -14.75 -8.08 7.19
CA ASP A 99 -14.67 -9.37 7.88
C ASP A 99 -14.75 -10.56 6.91
N ILE A 100 -15.48 -10.39 5.79
CA ILE A 100 -15.59 -11.42 4.74
C ILE A 100 -14.36 -11.45 3.84
N VAL A 101 -13.72 -10.30 3.63
CA VAL A 101 -12.57 -10.12 2.74
C VAL A 101 -11.24 -10.47 3.42
N TYR A 102 -11.10 -10.22 4.73
CA TYR A 102 -9.86 -10.44 5.49
C TYR A 102 -9.29 -11.85 5.34
N PRO A 103 -10.05 -12.95 5.41
CA PRO A 103 -9.49 -14.29 5.22
C PRO A 103 -8.87 -14.53 3.84
N LEU A 104 -9.20 -13.69 2.84
CA LEU A 104 -8.73 -13.85 1.46
C LEU A 104 -7.50 -13.00 1.17
N ILE A 105 -7.50 -11.72 1.60
CA ILE A 105 -6.44 -10.78 1.25
C ILE A 105 -5.87 -10.03 2.46
N GLY A 106 -6.38 -10.24 3.67
CA GLY A 106 -6.00 -9.48 4.87
C GLY A 106 -4.52 -9.56 5.18
N GLY A 107 -3.92 -10.73 5.06
CA GLY A 107 -2.49 -10.97 5.29
C GLY A 107 -1.55 -10.52 4.17
N ILE A 108 -2.06 -9.93 3.08
CA ILE A 108 -1.22 -9.50 1.97
C ILE A 108 -0.75 -8.06 2.20
N PRO A 109 0.56 -7.77 2.09
CA PRO A 109 1.07 -6.40 2.14
C PRO A 109 0.44 -5.52 1.05
N LEU A 110 0.09 -4.27 1.38
CA LEU A 110 -0.56 -3.34 0.45
C LEU A 110 0.18 -3.17 -0.88
N ALA A 111 1.51 -3.13 -0.84
CA ALA A 111 2.35 -3.01 -2.05
C ALA A 111 2.28 -4.24 -2.97
N LYS A 112 1.85 -5.39 -2.45
CA LYS A 112 1.76 -6.66 -3.17
C LYS A 112 0.33 -7.00 -3.62
N LEU A 113 -0.65 -6.16 -3.30
CA LEU A 113 -2.01 -6.29 -3.80
C LEU A 113 -2.06 -5.92 -5.29
N LEU A 114 -2.08 -6.93 -6.13
CA LEU A 114 -2.16 -6.80 -7.59
C LEU A 114 -3.62 -6.94 -8.06
N PRO A 115 -3.97 -6.40 -9.24
CA PRO A 115 -5.30 -6.60 -9.83
C PRO A 115 -5.68 -8.08 -9.94
N MET A 116 -4.73 -8.96 -10.31
CA MET A 116 -4.94 -10.40 -10.40
C MET A 116 -5.34 -11.02 -9.05
N THR A 117 -4.70 -10.62 -7.96
CA THR A 117 -5.05 -11.08 -6.60
C THR A 117 -6.48 -10.70 -6.22
N LEU A 118 -6.93 -9.51 -6.63
CA LEU A 118 -8.30 -9.07 -6.41
C LEU A 118 -9.31 -9.79 -7.32
N GLU A 119 -8.92 -10.16 -8.53
CA GLU A 119 -9.72 -11.02 -9.41
C GLU A 119 -9.89 -12.42 -8.80
N GLU A 120 -8.82 -13.01 -8.28
CA GLU A 120 -8.85 -14.29 -7.55
C GLU A 120 -9.75 -14.21 -6.30
N MET A 121 -9.65 -13.14 -5.52
CA MET A 121 -10.56 -12.88 -4.40
C MET A 121 -12.04 -12.88 -4.86
N CYS A 122 -12.34 -12.20 -5.96
CA CYS A 122 -13.70 -12.19 -6.51
C CYS A 122 -14.18 -13.58 -6.94
N GLU A 123 -13.31 -14.39 -7.57
CA GLU A 123 -13.64 -15.77 -7.94
C GLU A 123 -13.93 -16.64 -6.71
N GLU A 124 -13.12 -16.53 -5.66
CA GLU A 124 -13.35 -17.26 -4.41
C GLU A 124 -14.66 -16.83 -3.72
N LEU A 125 -14.98 -15.53 -3.76
CA LEU A 125 -16.25 -15.02 -3.22
C LEU A 125 -17.46 -15.58 -3.99
N ARG A 126 -17.36 -15.71 -5.32
CA ARG A 126 -18.45 -16.29 -6.15
C ARG A 126 -18.75 -17.74 -5.82
N LYS A 127 -17.74 -18.52 -5.39
CA LYS A 127 -17.90 -19.93 -5.00
C LYS A 127 -18.60 -20.10 -3.64
N ARG A 128 -18.64 -19.05 -2.81
CA ARG A 128 -19.23 -19.14 -1.47
C ARG A 128 -20.75 -19.24 -1.52
N PRO A 129 -21.37 -20.00 -0.60
CA PRO A 129 -22.81 -20.06 -0.49
C PRO A 129 -23.38 -18.70 -0.05
N GLY A 130 -24.38 -18.22 -0.76
CA GLY A 130 -25.16 -17.05 -0.41
C GLY A 130 -26.42 -17.41 0.40
N ARG A 131 -27.27 -16.43 0.69
CA ARG A 131 -28.56 -16.67 1.34
C ARG A 131 -29.44 -17.57 0.45
N GLY A 132 -29.98 -18.66 1.02
CA GLY A 132 -30.89 -19.57 0.32
C GLY A 132 -30.18 -20.67 -0.49
N GLY A 133 -28.89 -20.98 -0.19
CA GLY A 133 -28.17 -22.10 -0.79
C GLY A 133 -27.60 -21.87 -2.19
N ASN A 134 -27.90 -20.75 -2.82
CA ASN A 134 -27.30 -20.34 -4.09
C ASN A 134 -25.95 -19.66 -3.87
N CYS A 135 -25.11 -19.58 -4.91
CA CYS A 135 -23.87 -18.80 -4.87
C CYS A 135 -24.13 -17.30 -4.61
N ILE A 136 -23.13 -16.62 -4.07
CA ILE A 136 -23.18 -15.16 -3.86
C ILE A 136 -23.45 -14.45 -5.21
N LYS A 137 -24.42 -13.54 -5.23
CA LYS A 137 -24.74 -12.75 -6.43
C LYS A 137 -23.61 -11.80 -6.80
N GLU A 138 -23.40 -11.57 -8.09
CA GLU A 138 -22.37 -10.67 -8.61
C GLU A 138 -22.46 -9.26 -7.98
N THR A 139 -23.68 -8.75 -7.79
CA THR A 139 -23.90 -7.46 -7.11
C THR A 139 -23.35 -7.42 -5.69
N THR A 140 -23.29 -8.56 -5.00
CA THR A 140 -22.72 -8.66 -3.65
C THR A 140 -21.19 -8.72 -3.73
N VAL A 141 -20.63 -9.44 -4.69
CA VAL A 141 -19.17 -9.46 -4.94
C VAL A 141 -18.68 -8.04 -5.28
N GLN A 142 -19.42 -7.30 -6.10
CA GLN A 142 -19.10 -5.91 -6.43
C GLN A 142 -19.07 -5.01 -5.16
N LYS A 143 -20.02 -5.17 -4.23
CA LYS A 143 -20.02 -4.44 -2.95
C LYS A 143 -18.77 -4.71 -2.10
N TYR A 144 -18.30 -5.96 -2.07
CA TYR A 144 -17.03 -6.28 -1.39
C TYR A 144 -15.85 -5.62 -2.07
N LEU A 145 -15.79 -5.66 -3.40
CA LEU A 145 -14.75 -5.02 -4.19
C LEU A 145 -14.75 -3.49 -4.02
N GLU A 146 -15.92 -2.86 -3.96
CA GLU A 146 -16.09 -1.43 -3.69
C GLU A 146 -15.60 -1.06 -2.28
N THR A 147 -15.87 -1.93 -1.30
CA THR A 147 -15.34 -1.75 0.07
C THR A 147 -13.81 -1.77 0.07
N VAL A 148 -13.20 -2.76 -0.59
CA VAL A 148 -11.73 -2.84 -0.77
C VAL A 148 -11.20 -1.62 -1.50
N SER A 149 -11.90 -1.17 -2.56
CA SER A 149 -11.53 0.04 -3.31
C SER A 149 -11.50 1.28 -2.43
N SER A 150 -12.46 1.44 -1.53
CA SER A 150 -12.52 2.59 -0.61
C SER A 150 -11.30 2.65 0.31
N VAL A 151 -10.90 1.50 0.86
CA VAL A 151 -9.68 1.38 1.70
C VAL A 151 -8.42 1.68 0.91
N LEU A 152 -8.30 1.12 -0.31
CA LEU A 152 -7.12 1.30 -1.15
C LEU A 152 -7.05 2.72 -1.75
N GLU A 153 -8.18 3.38 -1.97
CA GLU A 153 -8.18 4.79 -2.38
C GLU A 153 -7.70 5.72 -1.25
N ASP A 154 -8.02 5.41 0.01
CA ASP A 154 -7.44 6.10 1.17
C ASP A 154 -5.93 5.84 1.26
N ALA A 155 -5.47 4.61 1.06
CA ALA A 155 -4.05 4.27 1.04
C ALA A 155 -3.30 5.02 -0.08
N LYS A 156 -3.91 5.16 -1.25
CA LYS A 156 -3.38 5.97 -2.36
C LYS A 156 -3.33 7.46 -2.02
N LYS A 157 -4.39 8.02 -1.43
CA LYS A 157 -4.43 9.43 -0.99
C LYS A 157 -3.37 9.75 0.06
N ASN A 158 -2.99 8.77 0.87
CA ASN A 158 -1.93 8.87 1.89
C ASN A 158 -0.54 8.51 1.33
N ASP A 159 -0.38 8.36 0.02
CA ASP A 159 0.88 8.02 -0.66
C ASP A 159 1.51 6.70 -0.19
N ILE A 160 0.71 5.77 0.36
CA ILE A 160 1.16 4.45 0.80
C ILE A 160 1.31 3.52 -0.39
N ILE A 161 0.37 3.58 -1.34
CA ILE A 161 0.43 2.87 -2.61
C ILE A 161 0.37 3.86 -3.79
N PRO A 162 1.02 3.57 -4.92
CA PRO A 162 1.08 4.50 -6.06
C PRO A 162 -0.23 4.59 -6.85
N PHE A 163 -1.04 3.54 -6.82
CA PHE A 163 -2.34 3.49 -7.50
C PHE A 163 -3.27 2.48 -6.82
N ASN A 164 -4.57 2.62 -7.04
CA ASN A 164 -5.58 1.67 -6.57
C ASN A 164 -5.73 0.52 -7.59
N PRO A 165 -5.32 -0.73 -7.25
CA PRO A 165 -5.37 -1.86 -8.16
C PRO A 165 -6.79 -2.28 -8.55
N VAL A 166 -7.82 -1.94 -7.75
CA VAL A 166 -9.23 -2.25 -8.05
C VAL A 166 -9.67 -1.65 -9.39
N HIS A 167 -9.15 -0.49 -9.76
CA HIS A 167 -9.51 0.17 -11.03
C HIS A 167 -9.08 -0.62 -12.28
N ARG A 168 -8.18 -1.60 -12.12
CA ARG A 168 -7.71 -2.46 -13.21
C ARG A 168 -8.30 -3.88 -13.17
N VAL A 169 -9.14 -4.16 -12.18
CA VAL A 169 -9.87 -5.45 -12.09
C VAL A 169 -10.91 -5.53 -13.19
N ARG A 170 -10.94 -6.65 -13.91
CA ARG A 170 -11.93 -6.90 -14.95
C ARG A 170 -13.31 -7.11 -14.32
N LYS A 171 -14.25 -6.24 -14.66
CA LYS A 171 -15.66 -6.43 -14.26
C LYS A 171 -16.29 -7.51 -15.14
N LYS A 172 -16.84 -8.55 -14.52
CA LYS A 172 -17.76 -9.45 -15.22
C LYS A 172 -19.13 -8.76 -15.27
N HIS A 173 -19.69 -8.68 -16.47
CA HIS A 173 -21.03 -8.16 -16.71
C HIS A 173 -22.06 -9.27 -16.54
#